data_9bb866b27667457952ebf1836520cb3d
#
_entry.id   9bb866b27667457952ebf1836520cb3d
#
_cell.length_a   1.000
_cell.length_b   1.000
_cell.length_c   1.000
_cell.angle_alpha   90.00
_cell.angle_beta   90.00
_cell.angle_gamma   90.00
#
_symmetry.space_group_name_H-M   'P 1'
#
loop_
_entity.id
_entity.type
_entity.pdbx_description
1 polymer ?
#
loop_
_entity_poly.entity_id
_entity_poly.type
_entity_poly.pdbx_seq_one_letter_code
_entity_poly.pdbx_strand_id
1 'polypeptide(L)'
;MQGKTLYTILLSIIAVLTLALAVMVIFIFTAFNNTKVEPQPGEEVEKTERIVPQDEQAEYKLYSEDTEDGIFTIKASEKHPNSFLMTSISIIFDGGKKNKKLEDRQLLIEKNASHLKQATIKYFMSKSFEELGEEDAMENAKSALKAAYNDIVSKDSEELLIIDVVIVKWMKQ
;
A
#
# COMPACT_ATOMS: atom_id res chain seq x y z
N MET A 1 -36.02 45.00 -35.87
CA MET A 1 -36.56 44.33 -34.67
C MET A 1 -36.10 42.89 -34.47
N GLN A 2 -35.46 42.26 -35.46
CA GLN A 2 -35.06 40.84 -35.39
C GLN A 2 -33.89 40.52 -34.42
N GLY A 3 -32.98 41.43 -34.17
CA GLY A 3 -31.82 41.18 -33.32
C GLY A 3 -32.13 40.98 -31.84
N LYS A 4 -33.15 41.65 -31.32
CA LYS A 4 -33.53 41.53 -29.89
C LYS A 4 -34.16 40.17 -29.57
N THR A 5 -34.94 39.59 -30.54
CA THR A 5 -35.57 38.29 -30.40
C THR A 5 -34.53 37.15 -30.44
N LEU A 6 -33.53 37.28 -31.33
CA LEU A 6 -32.46 36.31 -31.49
C LEU A 6 -31.55 36.30 -30.24
N TYR A 7 -31.28 37.48 -29.64
CA TYR A 7 -30.51 37.62 -28.40
C TYR A 7 -31.25 36.98 -27.20
N THR A 8 -32.57 37.20 -27.09
CA THR A 8 -33.38 36.57 -26.03
C THR A 8 -33.45 35.07 -26.13
N ILE A 9 -33.54 34.54 -27.37
CA ILE A 9 -33.53 33.08 -27.60
C ILE A 9 -32.15 32.50 -27.22
N LEU A 10 -31.05 33.14 -27.61
CA LEU A 10 -29.70 32.69 -27.28
C LEU A 10 -29.46 32.70 -25.77
N LEU A 11 -29.88 33.77 -25.09
CA LEU A 11 -29.76 33.89 -23.62
C LEU A 11 -30.56 32.80 -22.89
N SER A 12 -31.74 32.46 -23.38
CA SER A 12 -32.58 31.41 -22.82
C SER A 12 -31.94 30.02 -22.98
N ILE A 13 -31.32 29.75 -24.11
CA ILE A 13 -30.60 28.51 -24.36
C ILE A 13 -29.41 28.34 -23.40
N ILE A 14 -28.63 29.44 -23.22
CA ILE A 14 -27.49 29.42 -22.29
C ILE A 14 -27.96 29.20 -20.85
N ALA A 15 -29.07 29.83 -20.44
CA ALA A 15 -29.62 29.65 -19.09
C ALA A 15 -30.09 28.21 -18.85
N VAL A 16 -30.71 27.56 -19.84
CA VAL A 16 -31.14 26.16 -19.75
C VAL A 16 -29.92 25.22 -19.68
N LEU A 17 -28.90 25.46 -20.50
CA LEU A 17 -27.67 24.65 -20.49
C LEU A 17 -26.90 24.76 -19.15
N THR A 18 -26.81 25.97 -18.57
CA THR A 18 -26.15 26.14 -17.26
C THR A 18 -26.92 25.49 -16.14
N LEU A 19 -28.25 25.53 -16.18
CA LEU A 19 -29.11 24.84 -15.22
C LEU A 19 -28.97 23.31 -15.32
N ALA A 20 -28.94 22.77 -16.55
CA ALA A 20 -28.74 21.35 -16.78
C ALA A 20 -27.36 20.87 -16.26
N LEU A 21 -26.31 21.67 -16.46
CA LEU A 21 -24.95 21.39 -15.99
C LEU A 21 -24.89 21.39 -14.45
N ALA A 22 -25.54 22.37 -13.79
CA ALA A 22 -25.63 22.44 -12.34
C ALA A 22 -26.34 21.22 -11.75
N VAL A 23 -27.46 20.78 -12.34
CA VAL A 23 -28.19 19.56 -11.93
C VAL A 23 -27.32 18.32 -12.12
N MET A 24 -26.55 18.23 -13.21
CA MET A 24 -25.65 17.10 -13.48
C MET A 24 -24.51 17.03 -12.44
N VAL A 25 -23.94 18.17 -12.06
CA VAL A 25 -22.91 18.24 -11.01
C VAL A 25 -23.47 17.81 -9.65
N ILE A 26 -24.67 18.27 -9.28
CA ILE A 26 -25.33 17.84 -8.04
C ILE A 26 -25.64 16.34 -8.08
N PHE A 27 -26.08 15.81 -9.22
CA PHE A 27 -26.37 14.39 -9.38
C PHE A 27 -25.10 13.52 -9.24
N ILE A 28 -23.99 13.95 -9.82
CA ILE A 28 -22.68 13.30 -9.66
C ILE A 28 -22.25 13.34 -8.19
N PHE A 29 -22.34 14.50 -7.54
CA PHE A 29 -21.95 14.64 -6.13
C PHE A 29 -22.81 13.80 -5.19
N THR A 30 -24.13 13.73 -5.42
CA THR A 30 -25.06 12.89 -4.61
C THR A 30 -24.92 11.40 -4.94
N ALA A 31 -24.62 11.04 -6.20
CA ALA A 31 -24.34 9.66 -6.56
C ALA A 31 -23.05 9.17 -5.89
N PHE A 32 -21.98 9.97 -5.84
CA PHE A 32 -20.75 9.62 -5.11
C PHE A 32 -20.93 9.58 -3.59
N ASN A 33 -21.79 10.42 -3.01
CA ASN A 33 -22.03 10.42 -1.54
C ASN A 33 -23.04 9.38 -1.07
N ASN A 34 -23.91 8.86 -1.93
CA ASN A 34 -24.98 7.92 -1.56
C ASN A 34 -24.72 6.48 -2.02
N THR A 35 -23.59 6.20 -2.67
CA THR A 35 -23.19 4.82 -2.91
C THR A 35 -22.58 4.24 -1.64
N LYS A 36 -23.42 3.90 -0.67
CA LYS A 36 -23.15 2.73 0.17
C LYS A 36 -23.29 1.53 -0.76
N VAL A 37 -22.21 1.19 -1.44
CA VAL A 37 -22.11 -0.05 -2.20
C VAL A 37 -22.08 -1.16 -1.16
N GLU A 38 -23.10 -2.00 -1.12
CA GLU A 38 -22.98 -3.31 -0.48
C GLU A 38 -21.82 -4.03 -1.20
N PRO A 39 -20.85 -4.60 -0.48
CA PRO A 39 -19.70 -5.23 -1.10
C PRO A 39 -20.14 -6.41 -1.94
N GLN A 40 -19.98 -6.30 -3.26
CA GLN A 40 -20.02 -7.48 -4.12
C GLN A 40 -18.79 -8.34 -3.83
N PRO A 41 -18.90 -9.67 -3.76
CA PRO A 41 -17.76 -10.54 -3.52
C PRO A 41 -16.79 -10.44 -4.70
N GLY A 42 -15.71 -9.65 -4.53
CA GLY A 42 -14.65 -9.46 -5.53
C GLY A 42 -14.13 -8.04 -5.71
N GLU A 43 -14.72 -7.01 -5.11
CA GLU A 43 -14.13 -5.67 -5.12
C GLU A 43 -13.08 -5.56 -4.01
N GLU A 44 -11.82 -5.36 -4.40
CA GLU A 44 -10.75 -4.93 -3.50
C GLU A 44 -11.19 -3.61 -2.85
N VAL A 45 -11.50 -3.63 -1.57
CA VAL A 45 -11.75 -2.42 -0.78
C VAL A 45 -10.45 -1.62 -0.81
N GLU A 46 -10.47 -0.45 -1.46
CA GLU A 46 -9.33 0.46 -1.51
C GLU A 46 -9.02 0.91 -0.07
N LYS A 47 -8.04 0.23 0.54
CA LYS A 47 -7.64 0.47 1.93
C LYS A 47 -7.01 1.85 2.04
N THR A 48 -7.52 2.68 2.93
CA THR A 48 -7.05 4.05 3.11
C THR A 48 -5.70 4.07 3.82
N GLU A 49 -4.67 4.61 3.17
CA GLU A 49 -3.38 4.88 3.81
C GLU A 49 -3.46 6.19 4.61
N ARG A 50 -3.30 6.09 5.93
CA ARG A 50 -3.23 7.25 6.81
C ARG A 50 -1.82 7.85 6.73
N ILE A 51 -1.71 9.18 6.60
CA ILE A 51 -0.44 9.88 6.82
C ILE A 51 -0.15 9.84 8.33
N VAL A 52 0.84 9.03 8.73
CA VAL A 52 1.19 8.79 10.14
C VAL A 52 2.36 9.70 10.53
N PRO A 53 2.20 10.60 11.52
CA PRO A 53 3.30 11.39 12.07
C PRO A 53 4.42 10.50 12.62
N GLN A 54 5.65 10.97 12.57
CA GLN A 54 6.82 10.18 12.97
C GLN A 54 6.80 9.73 14.45
N ASP A 55 6.21 10.52 15.32
CA ASP A 55 6.02 10.23 16.75
C ASP A 55 4.92 9.18 17.04
N GLU A 56 4.13 8.83 16.02
CA GLU A 56 3.11 7.79 16.06
C GLU A 56 3.54 6.52 15.30
N GLN A 57 4.76 6.51 14.74
CA GLN A 57 5.34 5.34 14.07
C GLN A 57 6.13 4.51 15.06
N ALA A 58 6.06 3.19 14.88
CA ALA A 58 6.84 2.24 15.66
C ALA A 58 7.55 1.24 14.74
N GLU A 59 8.64 0.67 15.23
CA GLU A 59 9.46 -0.29 14.50
C GLU A 59 9.35 -1.68 15.11
N TYR A 60 9.19 -2.69 14.25
CA TYR A 60 9.28 -4.10 14.59
C TYR A 60 10.39 -4.76 13.78
N LYS A 61 11.41 -5.30 14.44
CA LYS A 61 12.53 -6.00 13.80
C LYS A 61 12.12 -7.41 13.43
N LEU A 62 11.88 -7.67 12.14
CA LEU A 62 11.49 -8.99 11.66
C LEU A 62 12.70 -9.91 11.48
N TYR A 63 13.79 -9.37 10.92
CA TYR A 63 15.11 -9.99 10.78
C TYR A 63 16.17 -8.98 11.18
N SER A 64 17.00 -9.32 12.18
CA SER A 64 18.09 -8.47 12.65
C SER A 64 19.22 -9.33 13.21
N GLU A 65 20.42 -8.76 13.30
CA GLU A 65 21.60 -9.42 13.88
C GLU A 65 21.36 -9.88 15.33
N ASP A 66 20.49 -9.19 16.08
CA ASP A 66 20.16 -9.51 17.47
C ASP A 66 19.18 -10.68 17.60
N THR A 67 18.39 -10.98 16.58
CA THR A 67 17.33 -12.00 16.63
C THR A 67 17.63 -13.19 15.73
N GLU A 68 17.67 -12.98 14.44
CA GLU A 68 17.92 -13.98 13.40
C GLU A 68 18.30 -13.24 12.12
N ASP A 69 19.50 -13.49 11.58
CA ASP A 69 19.90 -12.95 10.29
C ASP A 69 19.00 -13.50 9.19
N GLY A 70 18.51 -12.61 8.33
CA GLY A 70 17.76 -12.98 7.13
C GLY A 70 18.68 -13.51 6.06
N ILE A 71 18.88 -14.82 6.00
CA ILE A 71 19.63 -15.50 4.92
C ILE A 71 18.63 -16.22 4.02
N PHE A 72 18.54 -15.79 2.78
CA PHE A 72 17.54 -16.31 1.83
C PHE A 72 18.24 -16.95 0.64
N THR A 73 17.93 -18.23 0.39
CA THR A 73 18.27 -18.83 -0.90
C THR A 73 17.46 -18.14 -1.99
N ILE A 74 18.15 -17.69 -3.04
CA ILE A 74 17.54 -17.01 -4.18
C ILE A 74 17.45 -17.94 -5.39
N LYS A 75 16.67 -17.55 -6.39
CA LYS A 75 16.48 -18.35 -7.59
C LYS A 75 17.80 -18.58 -8.29
N ALA A 76 18.14 -19.84 -8.55
CA ALA A 76 19.34 -20.21 -9.31
C ALA A 76 19.31 -19.64 -10.72
N SER A 77 20.46 -19.12 -11.18
CA SER A 77 20.70 -18.75 -12.57
C SER A 77 21.88 -19.56 -13.13
N GLU A 78 22.07 -19.55 -14.44
CA GLU A 78 23.19 -20.28 -15.08
C GLU A 78 24.57 -19.84 -14.55
N LYS A 79 24.71 -18.55 -14.23
CA LYS A 79 25.96 -17.96 -13.73
C LYS A 79 26.08 -18.09 -12.20
N HIS A 80 24.98 -18.15 -11.51
CA HIS A 80 24.89 -18.13 -10.05
C HIS A 80 23.95 -19.24 -9.54
N PRO A 81 24.38 -20.53 -9.58
CA PRO A 81 23.50 -21.66 -9.27
C PRO A 81 23.23 -21.84 -7.77
N ASN A 82 24.10 -21.33 -6.88
CA ASN A 82 24.02 -21.50 -5.43
C ASN A 82 24.17 -20.16 -4.71
N SER A 83 23.30 -19.22 -5.03
CA SER A 83 23.40 -17.87 -4.48
C SER A 83 22.41 -17.65 -3.34
N PHE A 84 22.78 -16.76 -2.45
CA PHE A 84 21.91 -16.30 -1.36
C PHE A 84 22.02 -14.80 -1.14
N LEU A 85 20.96 -14.26 -0.57
CA LEU A 85 20.89 -12.88 -0.10
C LEU A 85 20.91 -12.89 1.42
N MET A 86 21.76 -12.04 2.02
CA MET A 86 21.72 -11.72 3.45
C MET A 86 21.16 -10.31 3.61
N THR A 87 20.10 -10.17 4.42
CA THR A 87 19.42 -8.90 4.64
C THR A 87 18.83 -8.80 6.03
N SER A 88 18.80 -7.59 6.60
CA SER A 88 18.08 -7.27 7.85
C SER A 88 16.86 -6.44 7.48
N ILE A 89 15.70 -6.81 8.05
CA ILE A 89 14.40 -6.24 7.67
C ILE A 89 13.66 -5.81 8.93
N SER A 90 13.28 -4.53 8.96
CA SER A 90 12.38 -3.96 9.96
C SER A 90 11.09 -3.50 9.31
N ILE A 91 10.01 -3.53 10.07
CA ILE A 91 8.68 -3.10 9.67
C ILE A 91 8.35 -1.82 10.44
N ILE A 92 8.04 -0.74 9.74
CA ILE A 92 7.51 0.48 10.34
C ILE A 92 5.99 0.42 10.27
N PHE A 93 5.35 0.60 11.41
CA PHE A 93 3.90 0.49 11.51
C PHE A 93 3.27 1.67 12.29
N ASP A 94 1.99 1.91 12.04
CA ASP A 94 1.20 2.95 12.69
C ASP A 94 0.85 2.54 14.13
N GLY A 95 1.33 3.26 15.15
CA GLY A 95 0.98 3.08 16.57
C GLY A 95 -0.41 3.61 16.94
N GLY A 96 -1.12 4.23 15.98
CA GLY A 96 -2.39 4.92 16.20
C GLY A 96 -2.20 6.32 16.80
N LYS A 97 -3.26 7.12 16.80
CA LYS A 97 -3.19 8.49 17.36
C LYS A 97 -2.63 8.49 18.78
N LYS A 98 -1.50 9.20 18.97
CA LYS A 98 -0.77 9.26 20.26
C LYS A 98 -0.39 7.87 20.79
N ASN A 99 -0.05 6.96 19.90
CA ASN A 99 0.35 5.57 20.21
C ASN A 99 -0.67 4.75 21.03
N LYS A 100 -1.95 5.11 20.98
CA LYS A 100 -2.99 4.43 21.77
C LYS A 100 -3.26 2.99 21.33
N LYS A 101 -2.87 2.61 20.11
CA LYS A 101 -3.03 1.26 19.53
C LYS A 101 -1.68 0.54 19.41
N LEU A 102 -0.60 1.07 19.98
CA LEU A 102 0.76 0.57 19.80
C LEU A 102 0.88 -0.89 20.21
N GLU A 103 0.50 -1.20 21.45
CA GLU A 103 0.61 -2.56 22.04
C GLU A 103 -0.24 -3.58 21.27
N ASP A 104 -1.49 -3.24 20.95
CA ASP A 104 -2.40 -4.11 20.20
C ASP A 104 -1.86 -4.41 18.79
N ARG A 105 -1.34 -3.39 18.11
CA ARG A 105 -0.81 -3.50 16.76
C ARG A 105 0.52 -4.25 16.72
N GLN A 106 1.38 -4.01 17.70
CA GLN A 106 2.61 -4.77 17.87
C GLN A 106 2.30 -6.25 18.10
N LEU A 107 1.38 -6.57 19.00
CA LEU A 107 0.95 -7.95 19.25
C LEU A 107 0.36 -8.61 18.01
N LEU A 108 -0.37 -7.86 17.19
CA LEU A 108 -0.90 -8.36 15.92
C LEU A 108 0.22 -8.72 14.94
N ILE A 109 1.27 -7.88 14.84
CA ILE A 109 2.46 -8.17 14.01
C ILE A 109 3.19 -9.40 14.56
N GLU A 110 3.41 -9.50 15.86
CA GLU A 110 4.07 -10.63 16.51
C GLU A 110 3.32 -11.96 16.26
N LYS A 111 2.00 -11.97 16.40
CA LYS A 111 1.16 -13.14 16.09
C LYS A 111 1.26 -13.59 14.63
N ASN A 112 1.50 -12.67 13.73
CA ASN A 112 1.64 -12.93 12.30
C ASN A 112 3.11 -13.05 11.84
N ALA A 113 4.09 -12.95 12.74
CA ALA A 113 5.51 -12.92 12.39
C ALA A 113 5.94 -14.09 11.49
N SER A 114 5.44 -15.30 11.75
CA SER A 114 5.72 -16.47 10.93
C SER A 114 5.20 -16.34 9.49
N HIS A 115 4.02 -15.74 9.30
CA HIS A 115 3.46 -15.50 7.97
C HIS A 115 4.21 -14.40 7.23
N LEU A 116 4.63 -13.34 7.95
CA LEU A 116 5.45 -12.26 7.42
C LEU A 116 6.83 -12.80 6.97
N LYS A 117 7.47 -13.62 7.80
CA LYS A 117 8.72 -14.32 7.44
C LYS A 117 8.53 -15.21 6.22
N GLN A 118 7.45 -15.97 6.14
CA GLN A 118 7.14 -16.82 4.97
C GLN A 118 6.95 -16.00 3.69
N ALA A 119 6.26 -14.85 3.76
CA ALA A 119 6.11 -13.95 2.62
C ALA A 119 7.46 -13.41 2.13
N THR A 120 8.34 -13.04 3.07
CA THR A 120 9.72 -12.61 2.79
C THR A 120 10.53 -13.67 2.07
N ILE A 121 10.51 -14.90 2.61
CA ILE A 121 11.22 -16.04 2.01
C ILE A 121 10.70 -16.29 0.59
N LYS A 122 9.38 -16.33 0.41
CA LYS A 122 8.76 -16.53 -0.91
C LYS A 122 9.16 -15.45 -1.92
N TYR A 123 9.21 -14.20 -1.48
CA TYR A 123 9.63 -13.09 -2.34
C TYR A 123 11.07 -13.30 -2.83
N PHE A 124 12.03 -13.47 -1.92
CA PHE A 124 13.44 -13.61 -2.30
C PHE A 124 13.76 -14.89 -3.06
N MET A 125 13.12 -16.01 -2.73
CA MET A 125 13.26 -17.25 -3.49
C MET A 125 12.75 -17.14 -4.94
N SER A 126 11.91 -16.18 -5.25
CA SER A 126 11.44 -15.92 -6.61
C SER A 126 12.41 -15.06 -7.43
N LYS A 127 13.41 -14.43 -6.82
CA LYS A 127 14.35 -13.50 -7.43
C LYS A 127 15.70 -14.12 -7.71
N SER A 128 16.26 -13.82 -8.87
CA SER A 128 17.63 -14.24 -9.26
C SER A 128 18.68 -13.27 -8.72
N PHE A 129 19.95 -13.69 -8.78
CA PHE A 129 21.10 -12.88 -8.41
C PHE A 129 21.18 -11.59 -9.24
N GLU A 130 20.85 -11.68 -10.53
CA GLU A 130 20.85 -10.57 -11.48
C GLU A 130 19.75 -9.56 -11.14
N GLU A 131 18.49 -10.04 -10.95
CA GLU A 131 17.35 -9.20 -10.56
C GLU A 131 17.61 -8.43 -9.26
N LEU A 132 18.23 -9.08 -8.27
CA LEU A 132 18.58 -8.44 -7.00
C LEU A 132 19.80 -7.51 -7.10
N GLY A 133 20.44 -7.43 -8.27
CA GLY A 133 21.54 -6.53 -8.56
C GLY A 133 21.16 -5.26 -9.30
N GLU A 134 19.92 -5.13 -9.70
CA GLU A 134 19.40 -3.94 -10.36
C GLU A 134 19.35 -2.74 -9.40
N GLU A 135 19.44 -1.53 -9.93
CA GLU A 135 19.54 -0.30 -9.13
C GLU A 135 18.31 -0.08 -8.23
N ASP A 136 17.16 -0.45 -8.71
CA ASP A 136 15.87 -0.30 -8.01
C ASP A 136 15.43 -1.57 -7.25
N ALA A 137 16.23 -2.64 -7.25
CA ALA A 137 15.87 -3.93 -6.66
C ALA A 137 15.47 -3.84 -5.19
N MET A 138 16.16 -3.00 -4.41
CA MET A 138 15.86 -2.81 -2.99
C MET A 138 14.53 -2.08 -2.79
N GLU A 139 14.24 -1.03 -3.57
CA GLU A 139 12.98 -0.28 -3.48
C GLU A 139 11.79 -1.11 -3.96
N ASN A 140 12.00 -1.92 -5.00
CA ASN A 140 11.02 -2.90 -5.46
C ASN A 140 10.73 -3.96 -4.37
N ALA A 141 11.76 -4.42 -3.66
CA ALA A 141 11.60 -5.35 -2.55
C ALA A 141 10.81 -4.72 -1.39
N LYS A 142 11.15 -3.50 -0.96
CA LYS A 142 10.41 -2.77 0.07
C LYS A 142 8.93 -2.63 -0.28
N SER A 143 8.63 -2.17 -1.49
CA SER A 143 7.26 -1.98 -1.97
C SER A 143 6.47 -3.29 -2.01
N ALA A 144 7.05 -4.36 -2.56
CA ALA A 144 6.41 -5.67 -2.64
C ALA A 144 6.19 -6.29 -1.25
N LEU A 145 7.17 -6.19 -0.35
CA LEU A 145 7.04 -6.70 1.02
C LEU A 145 6.03 -5.88 1.84
N LYS A 146 6.01 -4.54 1.70
CA LYS A 146 4.99 -3.69 2.33
C LYS A 146 3.58 -4.13 1.93
N ALA A 147 3.32 -4.34 0.64
CA ALA A 147 2.04 -4.81 0.15
C ALA A 147 1.69 -6.19 0.73
N ALA A 148 2.60 -7.16 0.63
CA ALA A 148 2.38 -8.52 1.14
C ALA A 148 2.16 -8.55 2.66
N TYR A 149 2.84 -7.71 3.42
CA TYR A 149 2.67 -7.63 4.87
C TYR A 149 1.32 -7.01 5.25
N ASN A 150 0.90 -5.95 4.55
CA ASN A 150 -0.43 -5.37 4.76
C ASN A 150 -1.55 -6.35 4.42
N ASP A 151 -1.40 -7.18 3.38
CA ASP A 151 -2.37 -8.24 3.05
C ASP A 151 -2.51 -9.27 4.18
N ILE A 152 -1.43 -9.51 4.95
CA ILE A 152 -1.45 -10.44 6.08
C ILE A 152 -2.05 -9.79 7.33
N VAL A 153 -1.55 -8.61 7.74
CA VAL A 153 -1.90 -8.01 9.04
C VAL A 153 -3.12 -7.10 8.99
N SER A 154 -3.44 -6.54 7.82
CA SER A 154 -4.59 -5.64 7.62
C SER A 154 -5.75 -6.31 6.88
N LYS A 155 -5.80 -7.66 6.87
CA LYS A 155 -6.80 -8.44 6.14
C LYS A 155 -8.24 -8.08 6.54
N ASP A 156 -8.45 -7.92 7.84
CA ASP A 156 -9.77 -7.63 8.42
C ASP A 156 -9.92 -6.14 8.81
N SER A 157 -9.07 -5.27 8.28
CA SER A 157 -9.04 -3.83 8.57
C SER A 157 -9.19 -3.00 7.30
N GLU A 158 -9.91 -1.88 7.41
CA GLU A 158 -10.00 -0.87 6.35
C GLU A 158 -8.74 0.03 6.31
N GLU A 159 -7.92 0.02 7.37
CA GLU A 159 -6.69 0.80 7.49
C GLU A 159 -5.48 -0.08 7.13
N LEU A 160 -4.51 0.45 6.38
CA LEU A 160 -3.20 -0.16 6.20
C LEU A 160 -2.37 0.08 7.45
N LEU A 161 -1.90 -1.02 8.05
CA LEU A 161 -1.11 -0.97 9.29
C LEU A 161 0.37 -0.69 9.04
N ILE A 162 0.94 -1.34 8.01
CA ILE A 162 2.36 -1.23 7.69
C ILE A 162 2.59 0.01 6.83
N ILE A 163 3.40 0.93 7.35
CA ILE A 163 3.73 2.20 6.69
C ILE A 163 4.91 2.02 5.73
N ASP A 164 5.94 1.31 6.20
CA ASP A 164 7.16 1.12 5.43
C ASP A 164 7.87 -0.18 5.81
N VAL A 165 8.76 -0.64 4.92
CA VAL A 165 9.70 -1.73 5.17
C VAL A 165 11.11 -1.19 5.02
N VAL A 166 11.90 -1.28 6.09
CA VAL A 166 13.28 -0.82 6.12
C VAL A 166 14.21 -2.01 5.91
N ILE A 167 15.07 -1.93 4.91
CA ILE A 167 16.11 -2.91 4.62
C ILE A 167 17.45 -2.26 4.94
N VAL A 168 18.13 -2.78 5.98
CA VAL A 168 19.38 -2.17 6.47
C VAL A 168 20.62 -2.82 5.86
N LYS A 169 20.55 -4.11 5.52
CA LYS A 169 21.66 -4.89 4.99
C LYS A 169 21.23 -5.53 3.68
N TRP A 170 22.08 -5.49 2.66
CA TRP A 170 21.79 -6.06 1.35
C TRP A 170 23.08 -6.63 0.74
N MET A 171 23.36 -7.90 1.07
CA MET A 171 24.59 -8.58 0.62
C MET A 171 24.22 -9.83 -0.15
N LYS A 172 24.70 -9.93 -1.39
CA LYS A 172 24.55 -11.10 -2.27
C LYS A 172 25.84 -11.91 -2.31
N GLN A 173 25.73 -13.20 -2.26
CA GLN A 173 26.82 -14.15 -2.44
C GLN A 173 26.38 -15.31 -3.33
#